data_f46353fc6aa185e79c014c29a000737a
#
_entry.id   f46353fc6aa185e79c014c29a000737a
#
_cell.length_a   1.000
_cell.length_b   1.000
_cell.length_c   1.000
_cell.angle_alpha   90.00
_cell.angle_beta   90.00
_cell.angle_gamma   90.00
#
_symmetry.space_group_name_H-M   'P 1'
#
loop_
_entity.id
_entity.type
_entity.pdbx_description
1 polymer ?
#
loop_
_entity_poly.entity_id
_entity_poly.type
_entity_poly.pdbx_seq_one_letter_code
_entity_poly.pdbx_strand_id
1 'polypeptide(L)'
;MGCHGIEGYRNAYPSYRVPRLGGQKDEYIVTALTAYRDGKRPHPTMQAQGGSLTDRDIEDLAAYFQGDEAVLDTVTEDNIGGLDAAKACLACHGEGGEAVIPKPATLSGQQASYLEHALAQYRDGTRGGTVMSAFAMQLSDEDIANLATFYGRQSGLTTPDKAE
;
A
#
# COMPACT_ATOMS: atom_id res chain seq x y z
N MET A 1 -3.86 9.16 -17.07
CA MET A 1 -3.60 8.10 -16.11
C MET A 1 -4.74 7.10 -16.08
N GLY A 2 -4.44 5.78 -16.02
CA GLY A 2 -5.47 4.73 -15.99
C GLY A 2 -6.06 4.51 -14.59
N CYS A 3 -6.21 3.27 -14.16
CA CYS A 3 -6.94 2.88 -12.95
C CYS A 3 -6.56 3.64 -11.68
N HIS A 4 -5.27 3.92 -11.45
CA HIS A 4 -4.76 4.60 -10.25
C HIS A 4 -5.03 6.10 -10.21
N GLY A 5 -5.39 6.72 -11.34
CA GLY A 5 -5.75 8.15 -11.43
C GLY A 5 -7.25 8.41 -11.44
N ILE A 6 -8.07 7.42 -11.11
CA ILE A 6 -9.54 7.55 -11.07
C ILE A 6 -9.99 7.36 -9.62
N GLU A 7 -10.45 8.43 -8.98
CA GLU A 7 -10.93 8.36 -7.59
C GLU A 7 -12.06 7.32 -7.45
N GLY A 8 -11.93 6.47 -6.45
CA GLY A 8 -12.91 5.44 -6.16
C GLY A 8 -12.97 4.26 -7.12
N TYR A 9 -12.07 4.19 -8.13
CA TYR A 9 -12.03 3.06 -9.07
C TYR A 9 -11.83 1.73 -8.34
N ARG A 10 -12.55 0.69 -8.79
CA ARG A 10 -12.53 -0.62 -8.15
C ARG A 10 -12.03 -1.71 -9.10
N ASN A 11 -11.25 -2.61 -8.55
CA ASN A 11 -11.00 -3.90 -9.17
C ASN A 11 -12.31 -4.72 -9.17
N ALA A 12 -12.57 -5.46 -10.23
CA ALA A 12 -13.85 -6.19 -10.36
C ALA A 12 -13.86 -7.48 -9.54
N TYR A 13 -12.75 -8.21 -9.53
CA TYR A 13 -12.67 -9.50 -8.86
C TYR A 13 -11.22 -9.83 -8.43
N PRO A 14 -10.97 -10.01 -7.12
CA PRO A 14 -11.86 -9.65 -6.00
C PRO A 14 -12.16 -8.15 -5.98
N SER A 15 -13.32 -7.76 -5.42
CA SER A 15 -13.75 -6.36 -5.43
C SER A 15 -13.11 -5.56 -4.30
N TYR A 16 -12.15 -4.71 -4.63
CA TYR A 16 -11.56 -3.71 -3.73
C TYR A 16 -11.23 -2.44 -4.51
N ARG A 17 -11.03 -1.32 -3.82
CA ARG A 17 -10.61 -0.08 -4.46
C ARG A 17 -9.15 -0.18 -4.89
N VAL A 18 -8.85 0.32 -6.09
CA VAL A 18 -7.46 0.40 -6.58
C VAL A 18 -6.64 1.29 -5.65
N PRO A 19 -5.43 0.85 -5.25
CA PRO A 19 -4.64 1.59 -4.27
C PRO A 19 -4.21 2.97 -4.75
N ARG A 20 -4.13 3.90 -3.81
CA ARG A 20 -3.55 5.21 -3.99
C ARG A 20 -2.04 5.10 -4.10
N LEU A 21 -1.44 5.86 -5.02
CA LEU A 21 0.00 5.84 -5.28
C LEU A 21 0.68 7.19 -5.03
N GLY A 22 -0.04 8.32 -5.09
CA GLY A 22 0.52 9.64 -4.84
C GLY A 22 1.04 9.76 -3.41
N GLY A 23 2.31 10.15 -3.25
CA GLY A 23 3.01 10.22 -1.97
C GLY A 23 3.57 8.90 -1.45
N GLN A 24 3.53 7.82 -2.25
CA GLN A 24 4.12 6.54 -1.86
C GLN A 24 5.66 6.58 -1.96
N LYS A 25 6.33 5.88 -1.07
CA LYS A 25 7.80 5.76 -1.11
C LYS A 25 8.26 5.15 -2.45
N ASP A 26 9.20 5.81 -3.10
CA ASP A 26 9.79 5.39 -4.38
C ASP A 26 10.38 3.98 -4.32
N GLU A 27 11.17 3.67 -3.30
CA GLU A 27 11.78 2.34 -3.11
C GLU A 27 10.71 1.24 -2.94
N TYR A 28 9.56 1.57 -2.32
CA TYR A 28 8.45 0.62 -2.26
C TYR A 28 7.80 0.43 -3.62
N ILE A 29 7.63 1.49 -4.41
CA ILE A 29 7.08 1.39 -5.77
C ILE A 29 7.99 0.54 -6.66
N VAL A 30 9.31 0.78 -6.62
CA VAL A 30 10.31 -0.05 -7.33
C VAL A 30 10.16 -1.51 -6.93
N THR A 31 10.12 -1.79 -5.62
CA THR A 31 9.96 -3.16 -5.10
C THR A 31 8.65 -3.80 -5.59
N ALA A 32 7.55 -3.06 -5.55
CA ALA A 32 6.24 -3.58 -5.93
C ALA A 32 6.13 -3.85 -7.43
N LEU A 33 6.60 -2.93 -8.29
CA LEU A 33 6.58 -3.09 -9.74
C LEU A 33 7.50 -4.23 -10.20
N THR A 34 8.69 -4.33 -9.62
CA THR A 34 9.60 -5.46 -9.86
C THR A 34 8.96 -6.78 -9.47
N ALA A 35 8.28 -6.84 -8.32
CA ALA A 35 7.61 -8.06 -7.88
C ALA A 35 6.44 -8.46 -8.80
N TYR A 36 5.72 -7.51 -9.38
CA TYR A 36 4.71 -7.78 -10.40
C TYR A 36 5.33 -8.28 -11.70
N ARG A 37 6.39 -7.63 -12.19
CA ARG A 37 7.13 -8.02 -13.39
C ARG A 37 7.66 -9.45 -13.28
N ASP A 38 8.22 -9.78 -12.12
CA ASP A 38 8.84 -11.08 -11.85
C ASP A 38 7.81 -12.18 -11.49
N GLY A 39 6.53 -11.86 -11.44
CA GLY A 39 5.47 -12.81 -11.06
C GLY A 39 5.41 -13.17 -9.57
N LYS A 40 6.22 -12.53 -8.73
CA LYS A 40 6.28 -12.77 -7.28
C LYS A 40 5.09 -12.17 -6.52
N ARG A 41 4.43 -11.19 -7.13
CA ARG A 41 3.22 -10.57 -6.60
C ARG A 41 2.05 -10.87 -7.54
N PRO A 42 1.05 -11.67 -7.11
CA PRO A 42 -0.02 -12.10 -7.98
C PRO A 42 -1.05 -10.97 -8.17
N HIS A 43 -1.19 -10.50 -9.40
CA HIS A 43 -2.24 -9.60 -9.85
C HIS A 43 -2.19 -9.56 -11.39
N PRO A 44 -3.08 -10.28 -12.11
CA PRO A 44 -2.95 -10.45 -13.56
C PRO A 44 -2.79 -9.12 -14.32
N THR A 45 -3.60 -8.12 -14.00
CA THR A 45 -3.52 -6.80 -14.65
C THR A 45 -2.17 -6.12 -14.39
N MET A 46 -1.70 -6.12 -13.13
CA MET A 46 -0.43 -5.49 -12.80
C MET A 46 0.78 -6.27 -13.32
N GLN A 47 0.69 -7.58 -13.40
CA GLN A 47 1.71 -8.41 -14.05
C GLN A 47 1.80 -8.11 -15.55
N ALA A 48 0.64 -7.95 -16.22
CA ALA A 48 0.62 -7.58 -17.65
C ALA A 48 1.21 -6.17 -17.87
N GLN A 49 0.91 -5.21 -17.00
CA GLN A 49 1.48 -3.86 -17.08
C GLN A 49 2.97 -3.87 -16.74
N GLY A 50 3.36 -4.54 -15.65
CA GLY A 50 4.75 -4.61 -15.19
C GLY A 50 5.67 -5.38 -16.13
N GLY A 51 5.15 -6.40 -16.81
CA GLY A 51 5.95 -7.29 -17.66
C GLY A 51 6.69 -6.62 -18.82
N SER A 52 6.23 -5.45 -19.25
CA SER A 52 6.88 -4.66 -20.32
C SER A 52 7.81 -3.55 -19.80
N LEU A 53 7.86 -3.30 -18.49
CA LEU A 53 8.65 -2.22 -17.91
C LEU A 53 10.13 -2.59 -17.82
N THR A 54 10.99 -1.68 -18.26
CA THR A 54 12.43 -1.73 -17.97
C THR A 54 12.70 -1.25 -16.53
N ASP A 55 13.93 -1.47 -16.04
CA ASP A 55 14.31 -0.94 -14.72
C ASP A 55 14.18 0.57 -14.68
N ARG A 56 14.57 1.26 -15.76
CA ARG A 56 14.43 2.71 -15.89
C ARG A 56 12.96 3.17 -15.85
N ASP A 57 12.06 2.48 -16.55
CA ASP A 57 10.64 2.81 -16.50
C ASP A 57 10.08 2.68 -15.07
N ILE A 58 10.54 1.67 -14.33
CA ILE A 58 10.17 1.45 -12.93
C ILE A 58 10.67 2.59 -12.04
N GLU A 59 11.93 3.02 -12.21
CA GLU A 59 12.51 4.15 -11.48
C GLU A 59 11.79 5.47 -11.80
N ASP A 60 11.53 5.75 -13.07
CA ASP A 60 10.81 6.95 -13.51
C ASP A 60 9.37 6.98 -12.96
N LEU A 61 8.67 5.84 -12.97
CA LEU A 61 7.34 5.72 -12.36
C LEU A 61 7.38 5.89 -10.84
N ALA A 62 8.40 5.36 -10.18
CA ALA A 62 8.58 5.49 -8.74
C ALA A 62 8.76 6.97 -8.35
N ALA A 63 9.65 7.68 -9.03
CA ALA A 63 9.86 9.11 -8.83
C ALA A 63 8.58 9.92 -9.09
N TYR A 64 7.83 9.58 -10.14
CA TYR A 64 6.58 10.26 -10.46
C TYR A 64 5.52 10.10 -9.38
N PHE A 65 5.32 8.90 -8.84
CA PHE A 65 4.29 8.62 -7.84
C PHE A 65 4.69 9.05 -6.43
N GLN A 66 5.99 9.13 -6.12
CA GLN A 66 6.45 9.70 -4.87
C GLN A 66 6.01 11.16 -4.76
N GLY A 67 6.12 11.94 -5.86
CA GLY A 67 5.72 13.33 -5.91
C GLY A 67 6.50 14.21 -4.93
N ASP A 68 5.98 15.40 -4.70
CA ASP A 68 6.42 16.22 -3.58
C ASP A 68 5.91 15.59 -2.28
N GLU A 69 6.71 15.62 -1.22
CA GLU A 69 6.35 15.01 0.08
C GLU A 69 4.91 15.37 0.45
N ALA A 70 4.08 14.33 0.62
CA ALA A 70 2.73 14.54 1.10
C ALA A 70 2.81 15.23 2.46
N VAL A 71 2.20 16.40 2.59
CA VAL A 71 2.05 17.06 3.89
C VAL A 71 1.13 16.17 4.72
N LEU A 72 1.73 15.41 5.61
CA LEU A 72 1.00 14.58 6.54
C LEU A 72 0.51 15.48 7.67
N ASP A 73 -0.80 15.67 7.74
CA ASP A 73 -1.40 16.20 8.96
C ASP A 73 -1.12 15.23 10.10
N THR A 74 -0.65 15.77 11.21
CA THR A 74 -0.31 15.03 12.40
C THR A 74 -1.44 14.08 12.80
N VAL A 75 -1.08 12.81 12.94
CA VAL A 75 -1.95 11.76 13.49
C VAL A 75 -2.61 12.25 14.76
N THR A 76 -3.91 12.26 14.81
CA THR A 76 -4.61 12.45 16.07
C THR A 76 -4.48 11.18 16.89
N GLU A 77 -3.87 11.29 18.07
CA GLU A 77 -3.54 10.18 18.99
C GLU A 77 -4.75 9.30 19.38
N ASP A 78 -5.95 9.74 19.09
CA ASP A 78 -7.19 9.19 19.64
C ASP A 78 -7.56 7.78 19.13
N ASN A 79 -6.84 7.19 18.17
CA ASN A 79 -7.25 5.91 17.59
C ASN A 79 -6.19 4.79 17.60
N ILE A 80 -4.91 5.07 17.85
CA ILE A 80 -3.87 4.02 17.89
C ILE A 80 -3.93 3.23 19.20
N GLY A 81 -4.29 3.87 20.31
CA GLY A 81 -4.25 3.29 21.65
C GLY A 81 -5.16 2.08 21.86
N GLY A 82 -6.09 1.83 20.94
CA GLY A 82 -7.03 0.69 21.00
C GLY A 82 -6.66 -0.51 20.16
N LEU A 83 -5.65 -0.40 19.27
CA LEU A 83 -5.28 -1.48 18.37
C LEU A 83 -3.95 -2.12 18.79
N ASP A 84 -4.01 -3.08 19.70
CA ASP A 84 -2.83 -3.85 20.10
C ASP A 84 -2.11 -4.48 18.89
N ALA A 85 -2.86 -4.91 17.89
CA ALA A 85 -2.32 -5.43 16.63
C ALA A 85 -1.47 -4.40 15.86
N ALA A 86 -1.75 -3.08 15.99
CA ALA A 86 -0.97 -2.04 15.31
C ALA A 86 0.42 -1.84 15.91
N LYS A 87 0.62 -2.16 17.18
CA LYS A 87 1.90 -1.94 17.88
C LYS A 87 3.09 -2.59 17.16
N ALA A 88 2.90 -3.78 16.62
CA ALA A 88 3.93 -4.48 15.86
C ALA A 88 4.26 -3.82 14.50
N CYS A 89 3.36 -3.01 13.97
CA CYS A 89 3.48 -2.36 12.66
C CYS A 89 4.25 -1.04 12.74
N LEU A 90 4.20 -0.37 13.91
CA LEU A 90 4.70 1.00 14.10
C LEU A 90 6.19 1.14 13.82
N ALA A 91 7.00 0.13 14.15
CA ALA A 91 8.45 0.19 13.99
C ALA A 91 8.91 0.40 12.54
N CYS A 92 8.11 -0.04 11.56
CA CYS A 92 8.41 0.09 10.15
C CYS A 92 7.49 1.07 9.43
N HIS A 93 6.20 1.05 9.77
CA HIS A 93 5.19 1.85 9.08
C HIS A 93 4.87 3.19 9.79
N GLY A 94 5.48 3.47 10.96
CA GLY A 94 5.21 4.67 11.72
C GLY A 94 3.85 4.68 12.42
N GLU A 95 3.64 5.61 13.36
CA GLU A 95 2.42 5.67 14.18
C GLU A 95 1.17 5.92 13.34
N GLY A 96 1.22 6.82 12.37
CA GLY A 96 0.13 7.12 11.44
C GLY A 96 0.10 6.25 10.19
N GLY A 97 1.07 5.37 10.01
CA GLY A 97 1.23 4.60 8.79
C GLY A 97 2.13 5.25 7.76
N GLU A 98 2.83 6.33 8.13
CA GLU A 98 3.92 6.89 7.33
C GLU A 98 5.18 6.06 7.55
N ALA A 99 5.67 5.42 6.48
CA ALA A 99 6.85 4.56 6.58
C ALA A 99 8.08 5.35 7.07
N VAL A 100 8.63 4.93 8.22
CA VAL A 100 9.79 5.57 8.86
C VAL A 100 11.14 5.12 8.31
N ILE A 101 11.12 4.07 7.48
CA ILE A 101 12.29 3.57 6.76
C ILE A 101 11.95 3.41 5.27
N PRO A 102 12.93 3.40 4.35
CA PRO A 102 12.66 3.53 2.91
C PRO A 102 11.78 2.44 2.28
N LYS A 103 11.99 1.18 2.63
CA LYS A 103 11.37 0.04 1.94
C LYS A 103 9.92 -0.30 2.29
N PRO A 104 9.43 -0.16 3.53
CA PRO A 104 8.02 -0.38 3.82
C PRO A 104 7.12 0.62 3.13
N ALA A 105 5.92 0.16 2.80
CA ALA A 105 4.90 1.03 2.24
C ALA A 105 4.41 2.06 3.24
N THR A 106 4.15 3.28 2.81
CA THR A 106 3.25 4.20 3.50
C THR A 106 1.83 3.64 3.45
N LEU A 107 1.16 3.58 4.60
CA LEU A 107 -0.19 3.03 4.78
C LEU A 107 -1.25 4.12 4.99
N SER A 108 -0.83 5.28 5.53
CA SER A 108 -1.70 6.44 5.80
C SER A 108 -2.47 6.86 4.55
N GLY A 109 -3.78 7.02 4.68
CA GLY A 109 -4.65 7.42 3.58
C GLY A 109 -4.89 6.36 2.51
N GLN A 110 -4.36 5.14 2.66
CA GLN A 110 -4.57 4.08 1.68
C GLN A 110 -6.02 3.58 1.70
N GLN A 111 -6.51 3.04 0.61
CA GLN A 111 -7.85 2.46 0.50
C GLN A 111 -8.01 1.27 1.47
N ALA A 112 -8.94 1.37 2.42
CA ALA A 112 -9.14 0.33 3.44
C ALA A 112 -9.38 -1.06 2.82
N SER A 113 -10.24 -1.15 1.81
CA SER A 113 -10.51 -2.43 1.13
C SER A 113 -9.30 -3.00 0.40
N TYR A 114 -8.33 -2.17 0.00
CA TYR A 114 -7.05 -2.64 -0.53
C TYR A 114 -6.13 -3.15 0.59
N LEU A 115 -6.09 -2.46 1.74
CA LEU A 115 -5.31 -2.90 2.90
C LEU A 115 -5.81 -4.24 3.43
N GLU A 116 -7.13 -4.43 3.56
CA GLU A 116 -7.75 -5.71 3.91
C GLU A 116 -7.31 -6.82 2.94
N HIS A 117 -7.44 -6.58 1.64
CA HIS A 117 -7.03 -7.53 0.62
C HIS A 117 -5.53 -7.85 0.69
N ALA A 118 -4.68 -6.84 0.85
CA ALA A 118 -3.23 -7.03 0.93
C ALA A 118 -2.81 -7.82 2.18
N LEU A 119 -3.38 -7.51 3.35
CA LEU A 119 -3.11 -8.24 4.59
C LEU A 119 -3.59 -9.69 4.51
N ALA A 120 -4.78 -9.93 3.94
CA ALA A 120 -5.27 -11.28 3.70
C ALA A 120 -4.33 -12.09 2.79
N GLN A 121 -3.83 -11.49 1.70
CA GLN A 121 -2.86 -12.13 0.81
C GLN A 121 -1.51 -12.43 1.48
N TYR A 122 -1.04 -11.59 2.39
CA TYR A 122 0.15 -11.88 3.19
C TYR A 122 -0.10 -13.01 4.17
N ARG A 123 -1.28 -13.04 4.81
CA ARG A 123 -1.68 -14.07 5.78
C ARG A 123 -1.83 -15.44 5.14
N ASP A 124 -2.44 -15.54 3.98
CA ASP A 124 -2.67 -16.80 3.27
C ASP A 124 -1.46 -17.27 2.43
N GLY A 125 -0.40 -16.45 2.36
CA GLY A 125 0.83 -16.75 1.62
C GLY A 125 0.75 -16.50 0.11
N THR A 126 -0.39 -16.08 -0.42
CA THR A 126 -0.54 -15.73 -1.87
C THR A 126 0.43 -14.61 -2.26
N ARG A 127 0.64 -13.64 -1.37
CA ARG A 127 1.68 -12.62 -1.45
C ARG A 127 2.80 -12.96 -0.48
N GLY A 128 3.55 -14.01 -0.81
CA GLY A 128 4.54 -14.59 0.10
C GLY A 128 5.93 -13.98 0.02
N GLY A 129 6.86 -14.59 0.79
CA GLY A 129 8.29 -14.32 0.72
C GLY A 129 8.74 -12.99 1.33
N THR A 130 7.91 -12.35 2.16
CA THR A 130 8.21 -11.08 2.80
C THR A 130 8.10 -11.14 4.31
N VAL A 131 8.71 -10.16 4.99
CA VAL A 131 8.56 -9.99 6.45
C VAL A 131 7.10 -9.82 6.86
N MET A 132 6.28 -9.21 5.98
CA MET A 132 4.86 -8.99 6.24
C MET A 132 4.06 -10.29 6.39
N SER A 133 4.45 -11.37 5.74
CA SER A 133 3.77 -12.68 5.91
C SER A 133 3.84 -13.16 7.36
N ALA A 134 4.99 -13.02 8.02
CA ALA A 134 5.16 -13.43 9.42
C ALA A 134 4.27 -12.62 10.38
N PHE A 135 4.09 -11.32 10.12
CA PHE A 135 3.18 -10.49 10.92
C PHE A 135 1.71 -10.77 10.61
N ALA A 136 1.36 -10.87 9.33
CA ALA A 136 -0.03 -11.05 8.90
C ALA A 136 -0.61 -12.41 9.31
N MET A 137 0.20 -13.47 9.40
CA MET A 137 -0.25 -14.80 9.86
C MET A 137 -0.83 -14.79 11.28
N GLN A 138 -0.53 -13.80 12.10
CA GLN A 138 -1.01 -13.67 13.46
C GLN A 138 -2.31 -12.86 13.58
N LEU A 139 -2.75 -12.22 12.50
CA LEU A 139 -3.91 -11.33 12.49
C LEU A 139 -5.21 -12.12 12.30
N SER A 140 -6.20 -11.81 13.12
CA SER A 140 -7.60 -12.22 12.89
C SER A 140 -8.24 -11.39 11.76
N ASP A 141 -9.41 -11.79 11.29
CA ASP A 141 -10.19 -10.99 10.33
C ASP A 141 -10.58 -9.64 10.93
N GLU A 142 -10.87 -9.60 12.23
CA GLU A 142 -11.19 -8.38 12.95
C GLU A 142 -9.99 -7.44 13.03
N ASP A 143 -8.78 -7.96 13.33
CA ASP A 143 -7.55 -7.17 13.33
C ASP A 143 -7.28 -6.57 11.96
N ILE A 144 -7.43 -7.35 10.89
CA ILE A 144 -7.25 -6.90 9.50
C ILE A 144 -8.23 -5.76 9.17
N ALA A 145 -9.51 -5.90 9.50
CA ALA A 145 -10.52 -4.89 9.24
C ALA A 145 -10.26 -3.60 10.05
N ASN A 146 -9.87 -3.74 11.32
CA ASN A 146 -9.57 -2.61 12.20
C ASN A 146 -8.32 -1.85 11.73
N LEU A 147 -7.22 -2.56 11.41
CA LEU A 147 -6.00 -1.97 10.87
C LEU A 147 -6.25 -1.25 9.54
N ALA A 148 -6.98 -1.88 8.64
CA ALA A 148 -7.31 -1.29 7.35
C ALA A 148 -8.16 -0.02 7.49
N THR A 149 -9.13 -0.04 8.40
CA THR A 149 -9.96 1.13 8.71
C THR A 149 -9.13 2.24 9.34
N PHE A 150 -8.27 1.90 10.28
CA PHE A 150 -7.39 2.87 10.95
C PHE A 150 -6.49 3.60 9.95
N TYR A 151 -5.65 2.87 9.22
CA TYR A 151 -4.73 3.49 8.27
C TYR A 151 -5.45 4.18 7.10
N GLY A 152 -6.60 3.66 6.67
CA GLY A 152 -7.39 4.24 5.59
C GLY A 152 -8.01 5.60 5.94
N ARG A 153 -8.15 5.92 7.23
CA ARG A 153 -8.69 7.21 7.71
C ARG A 153 -7.62 8.27 7.94
N GLN A 154 -6.34 7.88 7.99
CA GLN A 154 -5.26 8.84 8.15
C GLN A 154 -5.11 9.71 6.90
N SER A 155 -4.63 10.94 7.07
CA SER A 155 -4.14 11.75 5.96
C SER A 155 -2.85 11.14 5.40
N GLY A 156 -2.64 11.22 4.10
CA GLY A 156 -1.43 10.64 3.50
C GLY A 156 -1.60 10.40 2.00
N LEU A 157 -1.54 9.16 1.58
CA LEU A 157 -1.58 8.78 0.17
C LEU A 157 -2.79 9.33 -0.57
N THR A 158 -2.57 9.79 -1.78
CA THR A 158 -3.59 10.38 -2.65
C THR A 158 -3.78 9.59 -3.94
N THR A 159 -4.93 9.78 -4.59
CA THR A 159 -5.08 9.43 -6.00
C THR A 159 -4.30 10.46 -6.80
N PRO A 160 -3.32 10.05 -7.62
CA PRO A 160 -2.53 11.01 -8.38
C PRO A 160 -3.43 11.82 -9.33
N ASP A 161 -3.26 13.13 -9.33
CA ASP A 161 -3.97 13.99 -10.27
C ASP A 161 -3.55 13.68 -11.71
N LYS A 162 -4.47 13.88 -12.64
CA LYS A 162 -4.11 13.85 -14.05
C LYS A 162 -3.17 15.03 -14.28
N ALA A 163 -1.95 14.74 -14.76
CA ALA A 163 -1.12 15.80 -15.31
C ALA A 163 -1.93 16.52 -16.41
N GLU A 164 -2.12 17.83 -16.25
CA GLU A 164 -2.74 18.69 -17.26
C GLU A 164 -1.90 18.75 -18.54
#